data_836d0fecd73023640035b2ddc3e2086d
#
_entry.id   836d0fecd73023640035b2ddc3e2086d
#
_cell.length_a   1.000
_cell.length_b   1.000
_cell.length_c   1.000
_cell.angle_alpha   90.00
_cell.angle_beta   90.00
_cell.angle_gamma   90.00
#
_symmetry.space_group_name_H-M   'P 1'
#
loop_
_entity.id
_entity.type
_entity.pdbx_description
1 polymer ?
#
loop_
_entity_poly.entity_id
_entity_poly.type
_entity_poly.pdbx_seq_one_letter_code
_entity_poly.pdbx_strand_id
1 'polypeptide(L)'
;MGEQIGLKYTCLFGGGAIRGAAHVGVIKALEELGIEVGILGGSSVGSIIAALYAVGYTTDELAEVFLGVNFELFRDISLSLKGKFALSKGDVFLDWFRELIEKKFYKESYVKGENPPLRFKDIDKNLVIITTNMQDFSGCEFSNYETPDFEVAMAVRISCCMPGLMRAVNMDNKLLVDGDLMKGRPMWSLSKNLEKSKDRILEIRLEGEFSGSDKNPLEYVNGMYSCMTYSETSFISDLYKNSDKYDYLVINTGSVIVVDFNYPHQKRQAIIEQGYEQTQKYFKENLLNKKRYLLNNYSEVMDYLRKIQDNLLRKKFSMVKNTIAEMYILLADIKNDIDVELYREISLLQKLVYSNVKTGLLGNSKCSNYSTIYSKLKELIALVNRKIEENNWYINKYSV
;
A
#
# COMPACT_ATOMS: atom_id res chain seq x y z
N MET A 1 -5.17 21.28 23.09
CA MET A 1 -4.67 21.31 21.70
C MET A 1 -5.34 20.12 21.02
N GLY A 2 -6.36 20.34 20.17
CA GLY A 2 -6.98 19.27 19.40
C GLY A 2 -5.95 18.72 18.43
N GLU A 3 -5.75 17.40 18.44
CA GLU A 3 -4.97 16.73 17.40
C GLU A 3 -5.59 17.10 16.06
N GLN A 4 -4.79 17.67 15.18
CA GLN A 4 -5.20 17.97 13.82
C GLN A 4 -5.41 16.61 13.13
N ILE A 5 -6.66 16.23 12.89
CA ILE A 5 -6.99 15.00 12.18
C ILE A 5 -6.48 15.16 10.76
N GLY A 6 -5.27 14.70 10.50
CA GLY A 6 -4.66 14.62 9.18
C GLY A 6 -4.78 13.19 8.64
N LEU A 7 -4.92 13.03 7.33
CA LEU A 7 -4.80 11.71 6.73
C LEU A 7 -3.32 11.34 6.66
N LYS A 8 -2.97 10.24 7.33
CA LYS A 8 -1.64 9.66 7.28
C LYS A 8 -1.71 8.29 6.62
N TYR A 9 -0.83 8.06 5.65
CA TYR A 9 -0.76 6.82 4.89
C TYR A 9 0.62 6.18 4.90
N THR A 10 0.63 4.86 4.93
CA THR A 10 1.69 4.05 4.37
C THR A 10 1.44 3.98 2.87
N CYS A 11 2.29 4.62 2.05
CA CYS A 11 2.14 4.66 0.60
C CYS A 11 3.00 3.59 -0.07
N LEU A 12 2.38 2.72 -0.87
CA LEU A 12 3.01 1.60 -1.55
C LEU A 12 2.95 1.80 -3.06
N PHE A 13 4.10 2.02 -3.69
CA PHE A 13 4.25 2.30 -5.11
C PHE A 13 4.55 1.00 -5.88
N GLY A 14 3.63 0.58 -6.73
CA GLY A 14 3.76 -0.61 -7.56
C GLY A 14 4.70 -0.41 -8.76
N GLY A 15 5.09 -1.51 -9.38
CA GLY A 15 5.90 -1.49 -10.59
C GLY A 15 5.11 -1.14 -11.85
N GLY A 16 5.83 -1.03 -12.96
CA GLY A 16 5.23 -0.68 -14.25
C GLY A 16 6.24 -0.09 -15.23
N ALA A 17 7.54 -0.22 -14.99
CA ALA A 17 8.64 0.29 -15.80
C ALA A 17 8.44 1.78 -16.18
N ILE A 18 8.36 2.12 -17.50
CA ILE A 18 8.21 3.52 -17.96
C ILE A 18 6.94 4.20 -17.41
N ARG A 19 5.89 3.44 -17.10
CA ARG A 19 4.66 3.95 -16.46
C ARG A 19 4.92 4.56 -15.08
N GLY A 20 6.06 4.24 -14.46
CA GLY A 20 6.48 4.77 -13.15
C GLY A 20 6.51 6.30 -13.07
N ALA A 21 6.60 7.00 -14.22
CA ALA A 21 6.44 8.45 -14.27
C ALA A 21 5.11 8.93 -13.64
N ALA A 22 4.04 8.13 -13.67
CA ALA A 22 2.78 8.47 -13.04
C ALA A 22 2.90 8.67 -11.52
N HIS A 23 3.81 7.94 -10.86
CA HIS A 23 4.01 8.07 -9.41
C HIS A 23 4.49 9.48 -9.01
N VAL A 24 5.17 10.20 -9.89
CA VAL A 24 5.53 11.61 -9.65
C VAL A 24 4.28 12.46 -9.48
N GLY A 25 3.32 12.29 -10.41
CA GLY A 25 2.02 12.97 -10.33
C GLY A 25 1.21 12.57 -9.09
N VAL A 26 1.29 11.30 -8.70
CA VAL A 26 0.66 10.80 -7.46
C VAL A 26 1.23 11.53 -6.25
N ILE A 27 2.56 11.60 -6.08
CA ILE A 27 3.21 12.27 -4.94
C ILE A 27 2.81 13.75 -4.92
N LYS A 28 2.84 14.44 -6.07
CA LYS A 28 2.42 15.84 -6.18
C LYS A 28 0.99 16.03 -5.68
N ALA A 29 0.07 15.18 -6.11
CA ALA A 29 -1.32 15.25 -5.68
C ALA A 29 -1.48 14.98 -4.18
N LEU A 30 -0.74 14.02 -3.60
CA LEU A 30 -0.76 13.72 -2.16
C LEU A 30 -0.26 14.93 -1.33
N GLU A 31 0.84 15.58 -1.77
CA GLU A 31 1.37 16.78 -1.10
C GLU A 31 0.35 17.93 -1.12
N GLU A 32 -0.26 18.22 -2.28
CA GLU A 32 -1.28 19.28 -2.42
C GLU A 32 -2.55 19.01 -1.60
N LEU A 33 -2.93 17.75 -1.47
CA LEU A 33 -4.05 17.32 -0.62
C LEU A 33 -3.72 17.37 0.88
N GLY A 34 -2.45 17.61 1.25
CA GLY A 34 -1.98 17.63 2.63
C GLY A 34 -2.02 16.25 3.29
N ILE A 35 -1.75 15.20 2.50
CA ILE A 35 -1.70 13.82 2.98
C ILE A 35 -0.29 13.52 3.49
N GLU A 36 -0.19 13.13 4.76
CA GLU A 36 1.07 12.75 5.37
C GLU A 36 1.46 11.32 4.96
N VAL A 37 2.71 11.15 4.52
CA VAL A 37 3.26 9.83 4.20
C VAL A 37 4.15 9.37 5.36
N GLY A 38 3.72 8.31 6.06
CA GLY A 38 4.45 7.74 7.20
C GLY A 38 5.51 6.71 6.78
N ILE A 39 5.13 5.73 5.97
CA ILE A 39 6.04 4.72 5.40
C ILE A 39 5.95 4.80 3.88
N LEU A 40 7.10 4.79 3.24
CA LEU A 40 7.26 4.68 1.80
C LEU A 40 7.62 3.23 1.45
N GLY A 41 6.76 2.55 0.72
CA GLY A 41 7.05 1.22 0.20
C GLY A 41 7.10 1.23 -1.34
N GLY A 42 7.94 0.37 -1.93
CA GLY A 42 8.01 0.29 -3.37
C GLY A 42 8.47 -1.05 -3.90
N SER A 43 8.00 -1.38 -5.10
CA SER A 43 8.41 -2.54 -5.88
C SER A 43 8.75 -2.10 -7.30
N SER A 44 9.79 -2.67 -7.90
CA SER A 44 10.24 -2.32 -9.26
C SER A 44 10.44 -0.80 -9.41
N VAL A 45 9.88 -0.16 -10.45
CA VAL A 45 9.95 1.31 -10.60
C VAL A 45 9.37 2.06 -9.40
N GLY A 46 8.41 1.48 -8.68
CA GLY A 46 7.90 2.06 -7.45
C GLY A 46 8.95 2.12 -6.34
N SER A 47 9.94 1.21 -6.34
CA SER A 47 11.08 1.29 -5.41
C SER A 47 12.01 2.46 -5.74
N ILE A 48 12.17 2.80 -7.02
CA ILE A 48 12.94 3.98 -7.47
C ILE A 48 12.30 5.25 -6.90
N ILE A 49 11.01 5.43 -7.15
CA ILE A 49 10.29 6.64 -6.69
C ILE A 49 10.24 6.76 -5.17
N ALA A 50 9.98 5.64 -4.47
CA ALA A 50 9.95 5.61 -3.01
C ALA A 50 11.31 5.99 -2.40
N ALA A 51 12.40 5.44 -2.93
CA ALA A 51 13.75 5.73 -2.44
C ALA A 51 14.19 7.16 -2.75
N LEU A 52 13.95 7.68 -3.96
CA LEU A 52 14.26 9.08 -4.30
C LEU A 52 13.49 10.05 -3.40
N TYR A 53 12.19 9.82 -3.21
CA TYR A 53 11.39 10.67 -2.32
C TYR A 53 11.79 10.54 -0.85
N ALA A 54 12.23 9.35 -0.42
CA ALA A 54 12.74 9.12 0.94
C ALA A 54 14.04 9.89 1.21
N VAL A 55 14.92 10.00 0.21
CA VAL A 55 16.19 10.76 0.29
C VAL A 55 15.97 12.28 0.20
N GLY A 56 14.73 12.72 -0.12
CA GLY A 56 14.35 14.13 -0.09
C GLY A 56 14.29 14.82 -1.46
N TYR A 57 14.13 14.07 -2.55
CA TYR A 57 13.78 14.66 -3.84
C TYR A 57 12.40 15.32 -3.76
N THR A 58 12.30 16.54 -4.28
CA THR A 58 11.01 17.21 -4.49
C THR A 58 10.28 16.63 -5.69
N THR A 59 8.99 16.90 -5.83
CA THR A 59 8.20 16.45 -6.99
C THR A 59 8.73 16.99 -8.31
N ASP A 60 9.26 18.22 -8.34
CA ASP A 60 9.87 18.78 -9.54
C ASP A 60 11.18 18.06 -9.91
N GLU A 61 12.05 17.81 -8.94
CA GLU A 61 13.29 17.02 -9.15
C GLU A 61 12.99 15.58 -9.59
N LEU A 62 11.95 14.95 -9.03
CA LEU A 62 11.48 13.64 -9.48
C LEU A 62 11.02 13.69 -10.94
N ALA A 63 10.27 14.74 -11.32
CA ALA A 63 9.86 14.92 -12.71
C ALA A 63 11.06 15.05 -13.64
N GLU A 64 12.06 15.87 -13.26
CA GLU A 64 13.31 16.01 -14.05
C GLU A 64 14.02 14.67 -14.26
N VAL A 65 14.13 13.84 -13.19
CA VAL A 65 14.73 12.51 -13.29
C VAL A 65 13.94 11.63 -14.25
N PHE A 66 12.62 11.51 -14.10
CA PHE A 66 11.81 10.61 -14.94
C PHE A 66 11.62 11.10 -16.37
N LEU A 67 11.69 12.41 -16.62
CA LEU A 67 11.64 12.99 -17.96
C LEU A 67 13.00 12.90 -18.67
N GLY A 68 14.10 13.06 -17.92
CA GLY A 68 15.47 13.13 -18.46
C GLY A 68 16.16 11.77 -18.63
N VAL A 69 15.72 10.73 -17.88
CA VAL A 69 16.41 9.44 -17.92
C VAL A 69 16.29 8.76 -19.30
N ASN A 70 17.42 8.31 -19.79
CA ASN A 70 17.46 7.43 -20.95
C ASN A 70 17.59 5.97 -20.49
N PHE A 71 16.49 5.25 -20.44
CA PHE A 71 16.46 3.86 -20.00
C PHE A 71 17.21 2.89 -20.92
N GLU A 72 17.51 3.28 -22.17
CA GLU A 72 18.33 2.45 -23.08
C GLU A 72 19.76 2.29 -22.57
N LEU A 73 20.28 3.26 -21.82
CA LEU A 73 21.62 3.19 -21.22
C LEU A 73 21.77 2.01 -20.24
N PHE A 74 20.66 1.50 -19.70
CA PHE A 74 20.68 0.36 -18.77
C PHE A 74 20.74 -1.00 -19.46
N ARG A 75 20.80 -1.02 -20.80
CA ARG A 75 21.05 -2.24 -21.60
C ARG A 75 22.56 -2.57 -21.61
N ASP A 76 23.14 -2.86 -20.44
CA ASP A 76 24.50 -3.42 -20.39
C ASP A 76 24.48 -4.90 -20.81
N ILE A 77 24.41 -5.10 -22.14
CA ILE A 77 24.17 -6.40 -22.80
C ILE A 77 25.18 -7.43 -22.33
N SER A 78 24.68 -8.50 -21.71
CA SER A 78 25.47 -9.67 -21.34
C SER A 78 25.14 -10.85 -22.25
N LEU A 79 25.94 -11.06 -23.29
CA LEU A 79 25.84 -12.20 -24.21
C LEU A 79 26.37 -13.52 -23.59
N SER A 80 26.31 -13.68 -22.28
CA SER A 80 26.75 -14.91 -21.62
C SER A 80 25.72 -16.03 -21.80
N LEU A 81 25.94 -16.88 -22.80
CA LEU A 81 25.16 -18.11 -23.05
C LEU A 81 25.31 -19.19 -21.96
N LYS A 82 26.17 -18.99 -20.97
CA LYS A 82 26.39 -19.95 -19.88
C LYS A 82 25.61 -19.56 -18.62
N GLY A 83 24.36 -19.99 -18.52
CA GLY A 83 23.64 -20.15 -17.25
C GLY A 83 23.13 -18.87 -16.55
N LYS A 84 23.14 -17.69 -17.20
CA LYS A 84 22.62 -16.43 -16.64
C LYS A 84 21.75 -15.72 -17.67
N PHE A 85 20.46 -16.07 -17.69
CA PHE A 85 19.49 -15.50 -18.63
C PHE A 85 19.12 -14.06 -18.24
N ALA A 86 19.78 -13.08 -18.86
CA ALA A 86 19.36 -11.67 -18.78
C ALA A 86 20.00 -10.86 -19.92
N LEU A 87 19.28 -9.87 -20.41
CA LEU A 87 19.78 -8.91 -21.41
C LEU A 87 20.76 -7.91 -20.78
N SER A 88 20.56 -7.53 -19.51
CA SER A 88 21.39 -6.58 -18.76
C SER A 88 21.99 -7.22 -17.51
N LYS A 89 23.21 -6.80 -17.15
CA LYS A 89 23.83 -7.14 -15.86
C LYS A 89 23.20 -6.34 -14.70
N GLY A 90 22.72 -5.14 -14.99
CA GLY A 90 22.19 -4.19 -14.03
C GLY A 90 23.25 -3.37 -13.29
N ASP A 91 24.51 -3.44 -13.71
CA ASP A 91 25.61 -2.70 -13.07
C ASP A 91 25.51 -1.21 -13.41
N VAL A 92 25.22 -0.87 -14.68
CA VAL A 92 25.03 0.53 -15.12
C VAL A 92 23.82 1.17 -14.43
N PHE A 93 22.74 0.42 -14.26
CA PHE A 93 21.58 0.89 -13.49
C PHE A 93 21.93 1.16 -12.03
N LEU A 94 22.66 0.23 -11.39
CA LEU A 94 23.08 0.37 -10.00
C LEU A 94 23.94 1.63 -9.82
N ASP A 95 24.94 1.84 -10.68
CA ASP A 95 25.85 2.99 -10.59
C ASP A 95 25.11 4.31 -10.84
N TRP A 96 24.20 4.35 -11.80
CA TRP A 96 23.34 5.52 -12.05
C TRP A 96 22.45 5.85 -10.84
N PHE A 97 21.78 4.85 -10.29
CA PHE A 97 20.87 5.07 -9.16
C PHE A 97 21.63 5.43 -7.88
N ARG A 98 22.77 4.79 -7.65
CA ARG A 98 23.69 5.13 -6.56
C ARG A 98 24.11 6.59 -6.64
N GLU A 99 24.55 7.04 -7.82
CA GLU A 99 24.96 8.43 -8.03
C GLU A 99 23.81 9.42 -7.75
N LEU A 100 22.58 9.11 -8.16
CA LEU A 100 21.43 9.96 -7.87
C LEU A 100 21.21 10.13 -6.37
N ILE A 101 21.04 9.04 -5.62
CA ILE A 101 20.71 9.12 -4.20
C ILE A 101 21.86 9.69 -3.37
N GLU A 102 23.10 9.37 -3.70
CA GLU A 102 24.27 9.89 -3.00
C GLU A 102 24.49 11.38 -3.25
N LYS A 103 24.35 11.88 -4.46
CA LYS A 103 24.38 13.31 -4.76
C LYS A 103 23.35 14.10 -3.95
N LYS A 104 22.14 13.58 -3.85
CA LYS A 104 21.08 14.24 -3.08
C LYS A 104 21.38 14.24 -1.58
N PHE A 105 21.88 13.11 -1.07
CA PHE A 105 22.17 12.96 0.36
C PHE A 105 23.40 13.75 0.80
N TYR A 106 24.53 13.57 0.10
CA TYR A 106 25.82 14.21 0.47
C TYR A 106 25.94 15.67 0.02
N LYS A 107 25.11 16.10 -0.94
CA LYS A 107 25.08 17.48 -1.47
C LYS A 107 26.49 17.93 -1.93
N GLU A 108 26.99 19.03 -1.41
CA GLU A 108 28.30 19.61 -1.76
C GLU A 108 29.50 18.76 -1.34
N SER A 109 29.28 17.82 -0.38
CA SER A 109 30.33 16.88 0.05
C SER A 109 30.39 15.60 -0.81
N TYR A 110 29.55 15.50 -1.85
CA TYR A 110 29.57 14.34 -2.72
C TYR A 110 30.83 14.26 -3.59
N VAL A 111 31.57 13.16 -3.47
CA VAL A 111 32.66 12.81 -4.36
C VAL A 111 32.45 11.39 -4.87
N LYS A 112 32.29 11.26 -6.19
CA LYS A 112 31.95 9.98 -6.82
C LYS A 112 33.00 8.89 -6.49
N GLY A 113 32.55 7.80 -5.89
CA GLY A 113 33.38 6.65 -5.53
C GLY A 113 34.18 6.80 -4.22
N GLU A 114 34.08 7.93 -3.53
CA GLU A 114 34.75 8.15 -2.25
C GLU A 114 33.77 8.12 -1.06
N ASN A 115 32.53 8.56 -1.27
CA ASN A 115 31.51 8.50 -0.22
C ASN A 115 31.08 7.04 0.02
N PRO A 116 30.78 6.68 1.29
CA PRO A 116 30.23 5.37 1.59
C PRO A 116 28.85 5.20 0.95
N PRO A 117 28.46 3.98 0.51
CA PRO A 117 27.14 3.72 -0.03
C PRO A 117 26.04 4.08 0.96
N LEU A 118 24.98 4.74 0.49
CA LEU A 118 23.82 5.13 1.32
C LEU A 118 23.07 3.88 1.77
N ARG A 119 22.89 3.74 3.09
CA ARG A 119 22.20 2.61 3.72
C ARG A 119 20.84 3.02 4.25
N PHE A 120 19.97 2.04 4.50
CA PHE A 120 18.64 2.32 5.04
C PHE A 120 18.68 3.11 6.36
N LYS A 121 19.61 2.84 7.24
CA LYS A 121 19.77 3.56 8.53
C LYS A 121 20.14 5.04 8.38
N ASP A 122 20.66 5.44 7.21
CA ASP A 122 21.08 6.82 6.94
C ASP A 122 19.92 7.70 6.48
N ILE A 123 18.75 7.10 6.21
CA ILE A 123 17.55 7.79 5.72
C ILE A 123 16.58 8.00 6.88
N ASP A 124 16.14 9.24 7.10
CA ASP A 124 15.19 9.59 8.17
C ASP A 124 13.79 9.06 7.94
N LYS A 125 13.35 8.99 6.68
CA LYS A 125 12.03 8.46 6.32
C LYS A 125 12.04 6.93 6.34
N ASN A 126 10.94 6.34 6.81
CA ASN A 126 10.77 4.89 6.77
C ASN A 126 10.59 4.42 5.33
N LEU A 127 11.54 3.64 4.85
CA LEU A 127 11.59 3.09 3.49
C LEU A 127 11.54 1.57 3.50
N VAL A 128 10.69 0.98 2.67
CA VAL A 128 10.53 -0.46 2.50
C VAL A 128 10.61 -0.79 1.00
N ILE A 129 11.60 -1.59 0.60
CA ILE A 129 11.76 -2.07 -0.76
C ILE A 129 11.40 -3.55 -0.81
N ILE A 130 10.45 -3.91 -1.66
CA ILE A 130 9.97 -5.27 -1.83
C ILE A 130 10.65 -5.93 -3.03
N THR A 131 11.11 -7.15 -2.82
CA THR A 131 11.68 -8.04 -3.83
C THR A 131 11.04 -9.42 -3.72
N THR A 132 11.25 -10.28 -4.70
CA THR A 132 10.75 -11.67 -4.69
C THR A 132 11.90 -12.66 -4.57
N ASN A 133 11.79 -13.62 -3.65
CA ASN A 133 12.65 -14.79 -3.62
C ASN A 133 12.05 -15.89 -4.49
N MET A 134 12.69 -16.25 -5.59
CA MET A 134 12.22 -17.28 -6.52
C MET A 134 12.39 -18.71 -5.99
N GLN A 135 13.13 -18.93 -4.91
CA GLN A 135 13.34 -20.30 -4.39
C GLN A 135 12.16 -20.79 -3.56
N ASP A 136 11.50 -19.90 -2.84
CA ASP A 136 10.38 -20.23 -1.96
C ASP A 136 9.09 -19.48 -2.28
N PHE A 137 9.12 -18.67 -3.36
CA PHE A 137 7.97 -17.86 -3.82
C PHE A 137 7.46 -16.89 -2.73
N SER A 138 8.38 -16.32 -1.97
CA SER A 138 8.07 -15.36 -0.91
C SER A 138 8.48 -13.93 -1.27
N GLY A 139 7.80 -12.95 -0.67
CA GLY A 139 8.28 -11.57 -0.64
C GLY A 139 9.51 -11.44 0.27
N CYS A 140 10.46 -10.60 -0.15
CA CYS A 140 11.63 -10.25 0.64
C CYS A 140 11.66 -8.74 0.84
N GLU A 141 11.80 -8.29 2.08
CA GLU A 141 11.85 -6.90 2.46
C GLU A 141 13.28 -6.44 2.69
N PHE A 142 13.62 -5.25 2.16
CA PHE A 142 14.77 -4.45 2.56
C PHE A 142 14.26 -3.13 3.14
N SER A 143 14.64 -2.79 4.37
CA SER A 143 14.07 -1.63 5.06
C SER A 143 14.95 -1.11 6.20
N ASN A 144 14.59 0.08 6.72
CA ASN A 144 15.14 0.61 7.96
C ASN A 144 14.95 -0.34 9.15
N TYR A 145 13.94 -1.22 9.10
CA TYR A 145 13.58 -2.12 10.19
C TYR A 145 14.32 -3.46 10.15
N GLU A 146 14.37 -4.10 8.97
CA GLU A 146 14.89 -5.47 8.83
C GLU A 146 16.36 -5.49 8.37
N THR A 147 16.76 -4.51 7.57
CA THR A 147 18.10 -4.47 6.96
C THR A 147 18.74 -3.08 7.01
N PRO A 148 18.86 -2.46 8.21
CA PRO A 148 19.32 -1.07 8.35
C PRO A 148 20.70 -0.80 7.74
N ASP A 149 21.58 -1.80 7.75
CA ASP A 149 22.94 -1.69 7.21
C ASP A 149 23.06 -2.02 5.72
N PHE A 150 21.97 -2.43 5.06
CA PHE A 150 21.97 -2.75 3.64
C PHE A 150 21.94 -1.49 2.77
N GLU A 151 22.60 -1.55 1.60
CA GLU A 151 22.66 -0.46 0.65
C GLU A 151 21.31 -0.26 -0.05
N VAL A 152 20.80 0.97 -0.05
CA VAL A 152 19.50 1.32 -0.67
C VAL A 152 19.53 1.13 -2.18
N ALA A 153 20.62 1.57 -2.86
CA ALA A 153 20.74 1.43 -4.32
C ALA A 153 20.75 -0.03 -4.75
N MET A 154 21.40 -0.91 -4.00
CA MET A 154 21.39 -2.34 -4.29
C MET A 154 20.00 -2.96 -4.07
N ALA A 155 19.27 -2.58 -3.03
CA ALA A 155 17.90 -3.04 -2.80
C ALA A 155 16.97 -2.65 -3.96
N VAL A 156 17.06 -1.38 -4.43
CA VAL A 156 16.30 -0.90 -5.59
C VAL A 156 16.70 -1.65 -6.86
N ARG A 157 18.00 -1.88 -7.08
CA ARG A 157 18.49 -2.67 -8.23
C ARG A 157 17.93 -4.10 -8.21
N ILE A 158 17.86 -4.73 -7.05
CA ILE A 158 17.25 -6.06 -6.91
C ILE A 158 15.76 -5.99 -7.20
N SER A 159 15.06 -5.01 -6.66
CA SER A 159 13.62 -4.80 -6.86
C SER A 159 13.23 -4.52 -8.31
N CYS A 160 14.17 -3.96 -9.12
CA CYS A 160 13.98 -3.70 -10.56
C CYS A 160 14.46 -4.85 -11.45
N CYS A 161 14.81 -5.99 -10.86
CA CYS A 161 15.43 -7.12 -11.54
C CYS A 161 14.40 -8.01 -12.25
N MET A 162 13.75 -7.46 -13.29
CA MET A 162 12.76 -8.21 -14.08
C MET A 162 13.40 -9.42 -14.75
N PRO A 163 12.90 -10.63 -14.53
CA PRO A 163 13.41 -11.85 -15.15
C PRO A 163 13.46 -11.76 -16.66
N GLY A 164 14.58 -12.17 -17.24
CA GLY A 164 14.86 -12.05 -18.67
C GLY A 164 15.42 -10.69 -19.12
N LEU A 165 15.11 -9.60 -18.44
CA LEU A 165 15.64 -8.26 -18.75
C LEU A 165 16.89 -7.93 -17.93
N MET A 166 16.86 -8.13 -16.62
CA MET A 166 18.00 -7.84 -15.74
C MET A 166 18.35 -9.07 -14.91
N ARG A 167 19.66 -9.27 -14.68
CA ARG A 167 20.19 -10.43 -13.98
C ARG A 167 19.70 -10.50 -12.52
N ALA A 168 19.15 -11.66 -12.15
CA ALA A 168 18.81 -11.99 -10.77
C ALA A 168 20.02 -11.93 -9.83
N VAL A 169 19.79 -11.63 -8.58
CA VAL A 169 20.84 -11.55 -7.53
C VAL A 169 20.75 -12.75 -6.61
N ASN A 170 21.87 -13.47 -6.52
CA ASN A 170 22.02 -14.52 -5.53
C ASN A 170 22.65 -13.91 -4.26
N MET A 171 21.92 -13.98 -3.14
CA MET A 171 22.36 -13.47 -1.86
C MET A 171 21.75 -14.31 -0.72
N ASP A 172 22.59 -14.73 0.23
CA ASP A 172 22.17 -15.48 1.43
C ASP A 172 21.29 -16.71 1.10
N ASN A 173 21.70 -17.49 0.09
CA ASN A 173 20.97 -18.64 -0.43
C ASN A 173 19.56 -18.29 -0.99
N LYS A 174 19.33 -17.05 -1.39
CA LYS A 174 18.09 -16.59 -2.05
C LYS A 174 18.40 -16.18 -3.47
N LEU A 175 17.49 -16.51 -4.39
CA LEU A 175 17.50 -15.98 -5.75
C LEU A 175 16.50 -14.83 -5.83
N LEU A 176 17.00 -13.60 -5.71
CA LEU A 176 16.20 -12.40 -5.63
C LEU A 176 15.97 -11.77 -7.01
N VAL A 177 14.73 -11.37 -7.25
CA VAL A 177 14.26 -10.77 -8.49
C VAL A 177 13.24 -9.65 -8.18
N ASP A 178 12.68 -9.07 -9.24
CA ASP A 178 11.68 -8.00 -9.19
C ASP A 178 10.52 -8.34 -8.25
N GLY A 179 10.16 -7.39 -7.39
CA GLY A 179 9.11 -7.57 -6.40
C GLY A 179 7.72 -7.69 -7.02
N ASP A 180 7.51 -7.14 -8.21
CA ASP A 180 6.22 -7.21 -8.92
C ASP A 180 5.87 -8.61 -9.45
N LEU A 181 6.77 -9.58 -9.39
CA LEU A 181 6.41 -10.98 -9.65
C LEU A 181 5.38 -11.53 -8.66
N MET A 182 5.29 -10.92 -7.47
CA MET A 182 4.28 -11.25 -6.46
C MET A 182 3.07 -10.31 -6.51
N LYS A 183 2.83 -9.63 -7.65
CA LYS A 183 1.79 -8.61 -7.82
C LYS A 183 0.36 -9.13 -7.59
N GLY A 184 0.15 -10.44 -7.72
CA GLY A 184 -1.09 -11.11 -7.34
C GLY A 184 -1.42 -11.11 -5.86
N ARG A 185 -0.55 -10.53 -5.04
CA ARG A 185 -0.77 -10.32 -3.61
C ARG A 185 -0.69 -8.83 -3.29
N PRO A 186 -1.48 -8.33 -2.34
CA PRO A 186 -1.30 -6.96 -1.85
C PRO A 186 0.14 -6.76 -1.38
N MET A 187 0.77 -5.65 -1.76
CA MET A 187 2.19 -5.39 -1.43
C MET A 187 2.42 -5.39 0.09
N TRP A 188 1.48 -4.86 0.86
CA TRP A 188 1.56 -4.87 2.32
C TRP A 188 1.64 -6.28 2.93
N SER A 189 1.07 -7.30 2.25
CA SER A 189 1.12 -8.70 2.71
C SER A 189 2.47 -9.37 2.49
N LEU A 190 3.38 -8.73 1.75
CA LEU A 190 4.73 -9.21 1.46
C LEU A 190 5.76 -8.75 2.51
N SER A 191 5.34 -7.92 3.46
CA SER A 191 6.18 -7.37 4.51
C SER A 191 5.45 -7.38 5.86
N LYS A 192 6.08 -7.95 6.89
CA LYS A 192 5.53 -7.96 8.26
C LYS A 192 5.42 -6.54 8.85
N ASN A 193 6.28 -5.64 8.44
CA ASN A 193 6.28 -4.25 8.92
C ASN A 193 5.14 -3.45 8.29
N LEU A 194 4.89 -3.65 6.99
CA LEU A 194 3.75 -3.05 6.30
C LEU A 194 2.41 -3.59 6.82
N GLU A 195 2.30 -4.91 7.03
CA GLU A 195 1.09 -5.55 7.57
C GLU A 195 0.71 -4.99 8.95
N LYS A 196 1.72 -4.71 9.80
CA LYS A 196 1.55 -4.18 11.15
C LYS A 196 1.44 -2.65 11.22
N SER A 197 1.55 -1.95 10.09
CA SER A 197 1.41 -0.50 10.08
C SER A 197 0.09 -0.07 10.71
N LYS A 198 0.15 0.94 11.59
CA LYS A 198 -1.05 1.55 12.20
C LYS A 198 -1.72 2.56 11.27
N ASP A 199 -0.95 3.14 10.34
CA ASP A 199 -1.46 4.07 9.36
C ASP A 199 -2.37 3.35 8.34
N ARG A 200 -3.27 4.08 7.70
CA ARG A 200 -3.99 3.57 6.52
C ARG A 200 -2.98 3.23 5.44
N ILE A 201 -3.29 2.25 4.60
CA ILE A 201 -2.42 1.81 3.52
C ILE A 201 -3.03 2.27 2.19
N LEU A 202 -2.26 3.04 1.43
CA LEU A 202 -2.56 3.41 0.06
C LEU A 202 -1.63 2.63 -0.87
N GLU A 203 -2.18 1.67 -1.58
CA GLU A 203 -1.45 0.92 -2.59
C GLU A 203 -1.74 1.49 -3.97
N ILE A 204 -0.70 1.98 -4.65
CA ILE A 204 -0.78 2.61 -5.97
C ILE A 204 -0.33 1.59 -7.02
N ARG A 205 -1.23 1.24 -7.93
CA ARG A 205 -0.97 0.33 -9.04
C ARG A 205 -1.04 1.06 -10.37
N LEU A 206 -0.16 0.68 -11.28
CA LEU A 206 -0.11 1.24 -12.62
C LEU A 206 -0.67 0.24 -13.61
N GLU A 207 -1.71 0.65 -14.33
CA GLU A 207 -2.33 -0.12 -15.40
C GLU A 207 -2.24 0.61 -16.72
N GLY A 208 -2.45 -0.11 -17.82
CA GLY A 208 -2.53 0.46 -19.14
C GLY A 208 -3.19 -0.52 -20.08
N GLU A 209 -3.74 0.01 -21.14
CA GLU A 209 -4.28 -0.79 -22.23
C GLU A 209 -3.15 -1.63 -22.86
N PHE A 210 -3.41 -2.90 -23.01
CA PHE A 210 -2.47 -3.82 -23.61
C PHE A 210 -3.16 -4.63 -24.72
N SER A 211 -2.57 -4.60 -25.91
CA SER A 211 -2.87 -5.56 -26.97
C SER A 211 -1.69 -6.53 -27.13
N GLY A 212 -1.88 -7.79 -26.76
CA GLY A 212 -0.89 -8.83 -26.98
C GLY A 212 -0.52 -8.93 -28.47
N SER A 213 0.76 -9.13 -28.76
CA SER A 213 1.26 -9.38 -30.11
C SER A 213 2.28 -10.52 -30.06
N ASP A 214 2.21 -11.41 -31.05
CA ASP A 214 3.17 -12.49 -31.26
C ASP A 214 4.28 -12.12 -32.27
N LYS A 215 4.19 -10.92 -32.82
CA LYS A 215 5.12 -10.45 -33.88
C LYS A 215 6.50 -10.03 -33.37
N ASN A 216 6.59 -9.69 -32.08
CA ASN A 216 7.81 -9.21 -31.46
C ASN A 216 7.99 -9.91 -30.10
N PRO A 217 9.14 -10.56 -29.84
CA PRO A 217 9.42 -11.26 -28.58
C PRO A 217 9.25 -10.37 -27.33
N LEU A 218 9.57 -9.08 -27.44
CA LEU A 218 9.40 -8.12 -26.32
C LEU A 218 7.91 -7.83 -26.05
N GLU A 219 7.11 -7.67 -27.12
CA GLU A 219 5.66 -7.50 -26.99
C GLU A 219 4.99 -8.76 -26.45
N TYR A 220 5.46 -9.94 -26.85
CA TYR A 220 4.98 -11.22 -26.32
C TYR A 220 5.26 -11.34 -24.81
N VAL A 221 6.52 -11.08 -24.39
CA VAL A 221 6.90 -11.09 -22.95
C VAL A 221 6.11 -10.04 -22.17
N ASN A 222 5.92 -8.84 -22.72
CA ASN A 222 5.10 -7.80 -22.13
C ASN A 222 3.63 -8.24 -22.01
N GLY A 223 3.12 -8.99 -23.01
CA GLY A 223 1.78 -9.57 -22.97
C GLY A 223 1.59 -10.58 -21.85
N MET A 224 2.53 -11.50 -21.73
CA MET A 224 2.52 -12.47 -20.65
C MET A 224 2.53 -11.78 -19.28
N TYR A 225 3.42 -10.80 -19.10
CA TYR A 225 3.50 -10.00 -17.87
C TYR A 225 2.18 -9.27 -17.58
N SER A 226 1.60 -8.65 -18.59
CA SER A 226 0.31 -7.94 -18.45
C SER A 226 -0.84 -8.87 -18.12
N CYS A 227 -0.91 -10.05 -18.73
CA CYS A 227 -1.92 -11.05 -18.38
C CYS A 227 -1.80 -11.53 -16.92
N MET A 228 -0.57 -11.74 -16.44
CA MET A 228 -0.32 -12.15 -15.05
C MET A 228 -0.70 -11.06 -14.04
N THR A 229 -0.65 -9.79 -14.42
CA THR A 229 -0.82 -8.66 -13.51
C THR A 229 -2.22 -8.03 -13.54
N TYR A 230 -2.89 -8.07 -14.68
CA TYR A 230 -4.17 -7.36 -14.89
C TYR A 230 -5.34 -7.98 -14.12
N SER A 231 -5.53 -9.30 -14.21
CA SER A 231 -6.65 -9.99 -13.57
C SER A 231 -6.60 -9.92 -12.03
N GLU A 232 -5.41 -9.85 -11.48
CA GLU A 232 -5.15 -9.88 -10.04
C GLU A 232 -5.36 -8.51 -9.39
N THR A 233 -4.95 -7.42 -10.06
CA THR A 233 -5.14 -6.05 -9.55
C THR A 233 -6.62 -5.70 -9.40
N SER A 234 -7.44 -6.07 -10.39
CA SER A 234 -8.89 -5.87 -10.35
C SER A 234 -9.53 -6.62 -9.19
N PHE A 235 -9.17 -7.91 -9.01
CA PHE A 235 -9.69 -8.73 -7.92
C PHE A 235 -9.33 -8.17 -6.54
N ILE A 236 -8.07 -7.76 -6.32
CA ILE A 236 -7.62 -7.19 -5.06
C ILE A 236 -8.32 -5.84 -4.79
N SER A 237 -8.42 -4.99 -5.81
CA SER A 237 -9.11 -3.71 -5.70
C SER A 237 -10.58 -3.89 -5.29
N ASP A 238 -11.27 -4.85 -5.90
CA ASP A 238 -12.67 -5.15 -5.55
C ASP A 238 -12.80 -5.73 -4.14
N LEU A 239 -11.87 -6.58 -3.73
CA LEU A 239 -11.88 -7.20 -2.39
C LEU A 239 -11.76 -6.17 -1.26
N TYR A 240 -10.95 -5.13 -1.46
CA TYR A 240 -10.66 -4.13 -0.43
C TYR A 240 -11.27 -2.75 -0.69
N LYS A 241 -12.11 -2.61 -1.72
CA LYS A 241 -12.68 -1.30 -2.13
C LYS A 241 -13.37 -0.53 -1.01
N ASN A 242 -14.00 -1.22 -0.08
CA ASN A 242 -14.73 -0.63 1.04
C ASN A 242 -13.95 -0.70 2.37
N SER A 243 -12.77 -1.29 2.41
CA SER A 243 -12.00 -1.46 3.64
C SER A 243 -11.65 -0.12 4.30
N ASP A 244 -11.83 0.00 5.62
CA ASP A 244 -11.39 1.21 6.36
C ASP A 244 -9.86 1.33 6.45
N LYS A 245 -9.14 0.23 6.33
CA LYS A 245 -7.67 0.16 6.45
C LYS A 245 -6.95 0.36 5.12
N TYR A 246 -7.49 -0.16 4.02
CA TYR A 246 -6.80 -0.27 2.74
C TYR A 246 -7.47 0.56 1.66
N ASP A 247 -6.67 1.33 0.93
CA ASP A 247 -7.05 2.09 -0.24
C ASP A 247 -6.23 1.62 -1.43
N TYR A 248 -6.89 1.37 -2.56
CA TYR A 248 -6.27 0.99 -3.82
C TYR A 248 -6.49 2.09 -4.85
N LEU A 249 -5.40 2.69 -5.29
CA LEU A 249 -5.39 3.71 -6.34
C LEU A 249 -4.81 3.09 -7.61
N VAL A 250 -5.66 2.83 -8.58
CA VAL A 250 -5.24 2.34 -9.88
C VAL A 250 -5.11 3.52 -10.84
N ILE A 251 -3.92 3.75 -11.35
CA ILE A 251 -3.63 4.78 -12.36
C ILE A 251 -3.59 4.14 -13.73
N ASN A 252 -4.53 4.49 -14.57
CA ASN A 252 -4.53 4.10 -15.97
C ASN A 252 -3.64 5.04 -16.77
N THR A 253 -2.59 4.50 -17.36
CA THR A 253 -1.60 5.24 -18.16
C THR A 253 -1.83 5.13 -19.67
N GLY A 254 -2.97 4.58 -20.10
CA GLY A 254 -3.28 4.37 -21.53
C GLY A 254 -2.42 3.30 -22.18
N SER A 255 -2.29 3.41 -23.50
CA SER A 255 -1.58 2.42 -24.34
C SER A 255 -0.05 2.62 -24.28
N VAL A 256 0.55 2.36 -23.11
CA VAL A 256 2.00 2.45 -22.91
C VAL A 256 2.62 1.06 -22.93
N ILE A 257 3.54 0.81 -23.89
CA ILE A 257 4.34 -0.42 -23.92
C ILE A 257 5.38 -0.34 -22.79
N VAL A 258 5.27 -1.22 -21.80
CA VAL A 258 6.08 -1.19 -20.57
C VAL A 258 7.59 -1.25 -20.86
N VAL A 259 7.99 -1.97 -21.89
CA VAL A 259 9.39 -2.17 -22.28
C VAL A 259 9.86 -1.22 -23.40
N ASP A 260 9.06 -0.21 -23.76
CA ASP A 260 9.49 0.84 -24.70
C ASP A 260 10.31 1.90 -23.95
N PHE A 261 11.60 1.67 -23.87
CA PHE A 261 12.53 2.57 -23.19
C PHE A 261 12.80 3.89 -23.94
N ASN A 262 12.33 4.01 -25.19
CA ASN A 262 12.47 5.20 -26.04
C ASN A 262 11.25 6.11 -26.02
N TYR A 263 10.48 6.09 -24.93
CA TYR A 263 9.23 6.81 -24.83
C TYR A 263 9.45 8.33 -24.82
N PRO A 264 8.83 9.10 -25.76
CA PRO A 264 9.08 10.53 -25.91
C PRO A 264 8.80 11.34 -24.65
N HIS A 265 9.59 12.40 -24.42
CA HIS A 265 9.45 13.30 -23.27
C HIS A 265 8.00 13.80 -23.06
N GLN A 266 7.33 14.28 -24.13
CA GLN A 266 5.93 14.76 -24.04
C GLN A 266 4.96 13.69 -23.56
N LYS A 267 5.16 12.44 -23.97
CA LYS A 267 4.32 11.32 -23.54
C LYS A 267 4.60 10.94 -22.08
N ARG A 268 5.86 11.06 -21.61
CA ARG A 268 6.17 10.87 -20.17
C ARG A 268 5.53 11.95 -19.32
N GLN A 269 5.54 13.21 -19.80
CA GLN A 269 4.84 14.31 -19.12
C GLN A 269 3.33 14.04 -19.00
N ALA A 270 2.70 13.52 -20.05
CA ALA A 270 1.29 13.15 -20.00
C ALA A 270 1.01 12.02 -18.97
N ILE A 271 1.93 11.08 -18.79
CA ILE A 271 1.81 10.04 -17.76
C ILE A 271 1.88 10.64 -16.35
N ILE A 272 2.74 11.62 -16.12
CA ILE A 272 2.82 12.35 -14.84
C ILE A 272 1.48 13.04 -14.57
N GLU A 273 0.91 13.73 -15.56
CA GLU A 273 -0.37 14.42 -15.42
C GLU A 273 -1.52 13.44 -15.14
N GLN A 274 -1.56 12.30 -15.83
CA GLN A 274 -2.54 11.24 -15.54
C GLN A 274 -2.44 10.74 -14.09
N GLY A 275 -1.22 10.58 -13.57
CA GLY A 275 -1.01 10.22 -12.16
C GLY A 275 -1.59 11.28 -11.22
N TYR A 276 -1.35 12.55 -11.50
CA TYR A 276 -1.87 13.67 -10.72
C TYR A 276 -3.39 13.76 -10.74
N GLU A 277 -3.99 13.82 -11.94
CA GLU A 277 -5.44 14.00 -12.10
C GLU A 277 -6.25 12.84 -11.48
N GLN A 278 -5.82 11.59 -11.75
CA GLN A 278 -6.52 10.41 -11.22
C GLN A 278 -6.39 10.29 -9.70
N THR A 279 -5.27 10.73 -9.11
CA THR A 279 -5.12 10.80 -7.66
C THR A 279 -6.04 11.84 -7.05
N GLN A 280 -6.08 13.05 -7.62
CA GLN A 280 -7.00 14.11 -7.18
C GLN A 280 -8.46 13.63 -7.23
N LYS A 281 -8.85 12.99 -8.34
CA LYS A 281 -10.18 12.43 -8.51
C LYS A 281 -10.49 11.34 -7.47
N TYR A 282 -9.53 10.43 -7.24
CA TYR A 282 -9.70 9.36 -6.25
C TYR A 282 -10.04 9.93 -4.87
N PHE A 283 -9.27 10.87 -4.38
CA PHE A 283 -9.49 11.43 -3.05
C PHE A 283 -10.75 12.28 -2.96
N LYS A 284 -11.10 13.05 -4.00
CA LYS A 284 -12.27 13.93 -4.00
C LYS A 284 -13.60 13.22 -4.25
N GLU A 285 -13.59 12.09 -4.95
CA GLU A 285 -14.81 11.39 -5.34
C GLU A 285 -14.90 9.98 -4.74
N ASN A 286 -13.96 9.08 -5.09
CA ASN A 286 -14.05 7.67 -4.72
C ASN A 286 -13.92 7.47 -3.22
N LEU A 287 -12.93 8.08 -2.60
CA LEU A 287 -12.72 7.96 -1.16
C LEU A 287 -13.84 8.68 -0.38
N LEU A 288 -14.39 9.77 -0.90
CA LEU A 288 -15.53 10.44 -0.30
C LEU A 288 -16.75 9.51 -0.24
N ASN A 289 -17.05 8.81 -1.31
CA ASN A 289 -18.14 7.83 -1.36
C ASN A 289 -17.90 6.66 -0.40
N LYS A 290 -16.67 6.15 -0.36
CA LYS A 290 -16.25 5.13 0.59
C LYS A 290 -16.42 5.60 2.04
N LYS A 291 -16.04 6.83 2.36
CA LYS A 291 -16.20 7.41 3.70
C LYS A 291 -17.66 7.55 4.12
N ARG A 292 -18.54 7.89 3.20
CA ARG A 292 -20.01 7.90 3.43
C ARG A 292 -20.54 6.49 3.74
N TYR A 293 -20.11 5.51 2.94
CA TYR A 293 -20.47 4.11 3.18
C TYR A 293 -20.00 3.61 4.57
N LEU A 294 -18.75 3.87 4.93
CA LEU A 294 -18.20 3.50 6.23
C LEU A 294 -18.91 4.22 7.39
N LEU A 295 -19.25 5.51 7.22
CA LEU A 295 -20.00 6.27 8.20
C LEU A 295 -21.36 5.61 8.52
N ASN A 296 -22.08 5.16 7.47
CA ASN A 296 -23.34 4.47 7.65
C ASN A 296 -23.16 3.16 8.45
N ASN A 297 -22.16 2.34 8.08
CA ASN A 297 -21.88 1.08 8.76
C ASN A 297 -21.49 1.31 10.24
N TYR A 298 -20.64 2.28 10.53
CA TYR A 298 -20.28 2.60 11.91
C TYR A 298 -21.47 3.16 12.71
N SER A 299 -22.36 3.91 12.05
CA SER A 299 -23.59 4.42 12.69
C SER A 299 -24.53 3.28 13.06
N GLU A 300 -24.72 2.30 12.19
CA GLU A 300 -25.53 1.10 12.50
C GLU A 300 -24.93 0.29 13.66
N VAL A 301 -23.61 0.06 13.66
CA VAL A 301 -22.91 -0.59 14.76
C VAL A 301 -23.11 0.19 16.07
N MET A 302 -23.05 1.52 16.03
CA MET A 302 -23.29 2.38 17.18
C MET A 302 -24.71 2.20 17.73
N ASP A 303 -25.72 2.13 16.86
CA ASP A 303 -27.11 1.94 17.30
C ASP A 303 -27.30 0.60 18.02
N TYR A 304 -26.67 -0.48 17.55
CA TYR A 304 -26.66 -1.75 18.26
C TYR A 304 -25.96 -1.66 19.62
N LEU A 305 -24.80 -1.01 19.70
CA LEU A 305 -24.07 -0.84 20.96
C LEU A 305 -24.88 -0.03 21.99
N ARG A 306 -25.59 1.01 21.54
CA ARG A 306 -26.49 1.80 22.41
C ARG A 306 -27.72 1.00 22.89
N LYS A 307 -28.33 0.19 22.00
CA LYS A 307 -29.40 -0.74 22.37
C LYS A 307 -28.92 -1.77 23.40
N ILE A 308 -27.71 -2.31 23.23
CA ILE A 308 -27.09 -3.22 24.19
C ILE A 308 -26.90 -2.52 25.55
N GLN A 309 -26.40 -1.27 25.53
CA GLN A 309 -26.19 -0.46 26.74
C GLN A 309 -27.48 -0.21 27.50
N ASP A 310 -28.55 0.22 26.79
CA ASP A 310 -29.87 0.45 27.40
C ASP A 310 -30.46 -0.83 28.02
N ASN A 311 -30.42 -1.93 27.28
CA ASN A 311 -30.88 -3.23 27.76
C ASN A 311 -30.07 -3.73 28.98
N LEU A 312 -28.75 -3.47 28.99
CA LEU A 312 -27.89 -3.82 30.12
C LEU A 312 -28.21 -3.00 31.36
N LEU A 313 -28.41 -1.67 31.23
CA LEU A 313 -28.80 -0.77 32.30
C LEU A 313 -30.17 -1.12 32.88
N ARG A 314 -31.12 -1.50 32.05
CA ARG A 314 -32.48 -1.96 32.46
C ARG A 314 -32.51 -3.42 32.94
N LYS A 315 -31.36 -4.09 33.03
CA LYS A 315 -31.19 -5.49 33.41
C LYS A 315 -31.99 -6.49 32.55
N LYS A 316 -32.27 -6.14 31.28
CA LYS A 316 -32.96 -6.98 30.31
C LYS A 316 -31.95 -7.91 29.61
N PHE A 317 -31.34 -8.82 30.35
CA PHE A 317 -30.17 -9.59 29.88
C PHE A 317 -30.45 -10.54 28.72
N SER A 318 -31.68 -11.05 28.58
CA SER A 318 -32.08 -11.84 27.41
C SER A 318 -32.03 -10.97 26.15
N MET A 319 -32.51 -9.71 26.21
CA MET A 319 -32.46 -8.77 25.09
C MET A 319 -31.01 -8.37 24.73
N VAL A 320 -30.10 -8.29 25.72
CA VAL A 320 -28.67 -8.08 25.44
C VAL A 320 -28.13 -9.17 24.53
N LYS A 321 -28.43 -10.45 24.81
CA LYS A 321 -27.99 -11.57 23.95
C LYS A 321 -28.57 -11.49 22.53
N ASN A 322 -29.87 -11.18 22.43
CA ASN A 322 -30.54 -11.10 21.12
C ASN A 322 -29.94 -9.95 20.29
N THR A 323 -29.80 -8.77 20.88
CA THR A 323 -29.23 -7.60 20.18
C THR A 323 -27.79 -7.83 19.74
N ILE A 324 -26.98 -8.54 20.54
CA ILE A 324 -25.62 -8.93 20.12
C ILE A 324 -25.67 -9.93 18.96
N ALA A 325 -26.59 -10.88 18.95
CA ALA A 325 -26.74 -11.82 17.86
C ALA A 325 -27.14 -11.11 16.55
N GLU A 326 -28.08 -10.18 16.61
CA GLU A 326 -28.48 -9.33 15.47
C GLU A 326 -27.32 -8.50 14.94
N MET A 327 -26.56 -7.83 15.83
CA MET A 327 -25.37 -7.07 15.47
C MET A 327 -24.32 -7.97 14.77
N TYR A 328 -24.20 -9.23 15.18
CA TYR A 328 -23.24 -10.16 14.60
C TYR A 328 -23.62 -10.61 13.18
N ILE A 329 -24.91 -10.61 12.85
CA ILE A 329 -25.39 -10.83 11.48
C ILE A 329 -24.95 -9.68 10.59
N LEU A 330 -25.19 -8.43 11.01
CA LEU A 330 -24.70 -7.24 10.31
C LEU A 330 -23.17 -7.30 10.12
N LEU A 331 -22.44 -7.64 11.17
CA LEU A 331 -20.97 -7.71 11.12
C LEU A 331 -20.45 -8.78 10.15
N ALA A 332 -21.19 -9.86 9.92
CA ALA A 332 -20.79 -10.88 8.95
C ALA A 332 -20.72 -10.31 7.52
N ASP A 333 -21.61 -9.37 7.20
CA ASP A 333 -21.67 -8.73 5.89
C ASP A 333 -20.57 -7.67 5.70
N ILE A 334 -20.23 -6.93 6.77
CA ILE A 334 -19.29 -5.80 6.71
C ILE A 334 -17.91 -6.08 7.35
N LYS A 335 -17.60 -7.30 7.71
CA LYS A 335 -16.37 -7.67 8.44
C LYS A 335 -15.06 -7.27 7.78
N ASN A 336 -15.04 -7.22 6.45
CA ASN A 336 -13.87 -6.84 5.66
C ASN A 336 -13.78 -5.32 5.45
N ASP A 337 -14.86 -4.59 5.72
CA ASP A 337 -14.99 -3.16 5.46
C ASP A 337 -14.64 -2.35 6.71
N ILE A 338 -15.05 -2.82 7.89
CA ILE A 338 -14.78 -2.13 9.15
C ILE A 338 -13.38 -2.43 9.68
N ASP A 339 -12.95 -1.60 10.63
CA ASP A 339 -11.68 -1.74 11.32
C ASP A 339 -11.51 -3.12 11.97
N VAL A 340 -10.40 -3.82 11.70
CA VAL A 340 -10.12 -5.17 12.17
C VAL A 340 -10.07 -5.23 13.71
N GLU A 341 -9.52 -4.20 14.35
CA GLU A 341 -9.47 -4.12 15.82
C GLU A 341 -10.88 -4.01 16.39
N LEU A 342 -11.72 -3.15 15.81
CA LEU A 342 -13.13 -3.03 16.21
C LEU A 342 -13.87 -4.36 16.08
N TYR A 343 -13.71 -5.06 14.94
CA TYR A 343 -14.33 -6.37 14.75
C TYR A 343 -13.90 -7.39 15.83
N ARG A 344 -12.60 -7.42 16.14
CA ARG A 344 -12.03 -8.27 17.19
C ARG A 344 -12.62 -7.93 18.56
N GLU A 345 -12.69 -6.65 18.90
CA GLU A 345 -13.19 -6.17 20.18
C GLU A 345 -14.70 -6.44 20.37
N ILE A 346 -15.49 -6.32 19.30
CA ILE A 346 -16.91 -6.72 19.32
C ILE A 346 -17.04 -8.24 19.52
N SER A 347 -16.18 -9.03 18.90
CA SER A 347 -16.15 -10.49 19.09
C SER A 347 -15.82 -10.87 20.53
N LEU A 348 -14.96 -10.12 21.21
CA LEU A 348 -14.66 -10.27 22.63
C LEU A 348 -15.87 -9.91 23.50
N LEU A 349 -16.57 -8.81 23.20
CA LEU A 349 -17.81 -8.46 23.89
C LEU A 349 -18.86 -9.57 23.77
N GLN A 350 -19.04 -10.13 22.58
CA GLN A 350 -19.95 -11.25 22.35
C GLN A 350 -19.60 -12.45 23.25
N LYS A 351 -18.34 -12.88 23.26
CA LYS A 351 -17.87 -13.99 24.13
C LYS A 351 -18.14 -13.69 25.61
N LEU A 352 -17.87 -12.47 26.06
CA LEU A 352 -18.12 -12.04 27.43
C LEU A 352 -19.61 -12.12 27.80
N VAL A 353 -20.51 -11.66 26.92
CA VAL A 353 -21.96 -11.72 27.18
C VAL A 353 -22.44 -13.16 27.19
N TYR A 354 -22.03 -14.00 26.21
CA TYR A 354 -22.51 -15.39 26.14
C TYR A 354 -22.04 -16.25 27.32
N SER A 355 -20.85 -15.99 27.87
CA SER A 355 -20.33 -16.71 29.05
C SER A 355 -20.91 -16.24 30.38
N ASN A 356 -21.34 -14.98 30.48
CA ASN A 356 -21.76 -14.39 31.74
C ASN A 356 -23.27 -14.13 31.87
N VAL A 357 -24.02 -14.16 30.76
CA VAL A 357 -25.48 -13.98 30.78
C VAL A 357 -26.16 -15.34 30.64
N LYS A 358 -26.82 -15.80 31.69
CA LYS A 358 -27.64 -17.02 31.72
C LYS A 358 -29.11 -16.69 31.60
N THR A 359 -29.81 -17.30 30.64
CA THR A 359 -31.26 -17.19 30.46
C THR A 359 -31.91 -18.46 30.96
N GLY A 360 -32.81 -18.36 31.96
CA GLY A 360 -33.59 -19.49 32.50
C GLY A 360 -34.82 -19.76 31.63
N LEU A 361 -35.39 -20.97 31.79
CA LEU A 361 -36.58 -21.48 31.07
C LEU A 361 -37.85 -20.59 31.23
N LEU A 362 -37.94 -19.78 32.28
CA LEU A 362 -39.07 -18.89 32.54
C LEU A 362 -38.79 -17.41 32.23
N GLY A 363 -37.81 -17.13 31.37
CA GLY A 363 -37.44 -15.74 30.97
C GLY A 363 -36.61 -14.98 32.00
N ASN A 364 -36.33 -15.55 33.17
CA ASN A 364 -35.46 -14.95 34.17
C ASN A 364 -34.01 -15.04 33.71
N SER A 365 -33.36 -13.90 33.49
CA SER A 365 -31.96 -13.83 33.09
C SER A 365 -31.09 -13.20 34.19
N LYS A 366 -29.92 -13.79 34.44
CA LYS A 366 -28.91 -13.28 35.37
C LYS A 366 -27.61 -12.98 34.65
N CYS A 367 -26.91 -11.95 35.05
CA CYS A 367 -25.60 -11.58 34.54
C CYS A 367 -24.59 -11.66 35.70
N SER A 368 -23.58 -12.50 35.51
CA SER A 368 -22.34 -12.44 36.28
C SER A 368 -21.37 -11.47 35.54
N ASN A 369 -20.47 -10.81 36.26
CA ASN A 369 -19.50 -9.86 35.66
C ASN A 369 -20.12 -8.69 34.87
N TYR A 370 -21.23 -8.13 35.38
CA TYR A 370 -21.87 -6.95 34.79
C TYR A 370 -20.90 -5.79 34.54
N SER A 371 -20.03 -5.48 35.52
CA SER A 371 -19.07 -4.38 35.44
C SER A 371 -18.09 -4.54 34.28
N THR A 372 -17.60 -5.75 34.04
CA THR A 372 -16.66 -6.05 32.94
C THR A 372 -17.33 -5.88 31.58
N ILE A 373 -18.56 -6.38 31.42
CA ILE A 373 -19.35 -6.22 30.19
C ILE A 373 -19.61 -4.73 29.94
N TYR A 374 -19.99 -3.99 30.96
CA TYR A 374 -20.31 -2.55 30.86
C TYR A 374 -19.07 -1.72 30.54
N SER A 375 -17.90 -2.02 31.15
CA SER A 375 -16.63 -1.37 30.82
C SER A 375 -16.25 -1.61 29.36
N LYS A 376 -16.32 -2.85 28.92
CA LYS A 376 -16.01 -3.22 27.52
C LYS A 376 -16.91 -2.54 26.51
N LEU A 377 -18.20 -2.44 26.84
CA LEU A 377 -19.16 -1.74 26.00
C LEU A 377 -18.86 -0.24 25.88
N LYS A 378 -18.43 0.42 26.98
CA LYS A 378 -18.00 1.82 26.94
C LYS A 378 -16.78 2.04 26.06
N GLU A 379 -15.78 1.16 26.15
CA GLU A 379 -14.59 1.20 25.30
C GLU A 379 -14.97 1.11 23.82
N LEU A 380 -15.86 0.17 23.47
CA LEU A 380 -16.35 0.00 22.10
C LEU A 380 -17.12 1.21 21.59
N ILE A 381 -18.01 1.78 22.40
CA ILE A 381 -18.76 2.99 22.05
C ILE A 381 -17.78 4.15 21.77
N ALA A 382 -16.73 4.31 22.58
CA ALA A 382 -15.72 5.34 22.37
C ALA A 382 -14.93 5.10 21.07
N LEU A 383 -14.57 3.84 20.77
CA LEU A 383 -13.87 3.48 19.54
C LEU A 383 -14.72 3.76 18.29
N VAL A 384 -15.99 3.36 18.30
CA VAL A 384 -16.91 3.62 17.16
C VAL A 384 -17.19 5.10 16.99
N ASN A 385 -17.35 5.88 18.08
CA ASN A 385 -17.48 7.33 17.99
C ASN A 385 -16.30 7.98 17.30
N ARG A 386 -15.07 7.57 17.62
CA ARG A 386 -13.86 8.07 16.95
C ARG A 386 -13.91 7.80 15.44
N LYS A 387 -14.30 6.60 15.04
CA LYS A 387 -14.44 6.23 13.61
C LYS A 387 -15.51 7.06 12.89
N ILE A 388 -16.61 7.35 13.55
CA ILE A 388 -17.67 8.23 13.04
C ILE A 388 -17.14 9.66 12.86
N GLU A 389 -16.42 10.19 13.84
CA GLU A 389 -15.81 11.53 13.78
C GLU A 389 -14.76 11.64 12.66
N GLU A 390 -13.88 10.65 12.51
CA GLU A 390 -12.89 10.58 11.43
C GLU A 390 -13.53 10.62 10.04
N ASN A 391 -14.59 9.83 9.82
CA ASN A 391 -15.30 9.81 8.54
C ASN A 391 -16.07 11.10 8.28
N ASN A 392 -16.74 11.66 9.28
CA ASN A 392 -17.44 12.94 9.19
C ASN A 392 -16.46 14.10 8.87
N TRP A 393 -15.29 14.13 9.53
CA TRP A 393 -14.27 15.13 9.25
C TRP A 393 -13.85 15.10 7.77
N TYR A 394 -13.60 13.89 7.23
CA TYR A 394 -13.23 13.74 5.83
C TYR A 394 -14.35 14.22 4.89
N ILE A 395 -15.58 13.77 5.14
CA ILE A 395 -16.75 14.15 4.36
C ILE A 395 -16.91 15.68 4.33
N ASN A 396 -16.82 16.33 5.49
CA ASN A 396 -16.95 17.78 5.60
C ASN A 396 -15.83 18.53 4.87
N LYS A 397 -14.59 18.01 4.91
CA LYS A 397 -13.44 18.63 4.24
C LYS A 397 -13.53 18.57 2.71
N TYR A 398 -14.06 17.49 2.15
CA TYR A 398 -14.02 17.22 0.70
C TYR A 398 -15.39 17.19 0.02
N SER A 399 -16.48 17.53 0.71
CA SER A 399 -17.85 17.64 0.12
C SER A 399 -18.18 19.02 -0.47
N VAL A 400 -17.19 19.93 -0.55
CA VAL A 400 -17.39 21.33 -1.03
C VAL A 400 -17.10 21.44 -2.52
#